data_3121d42324ee4164539aa4ae2a171a57
#
_entry.id   3121d42324ee4164539aa4ae2a171a57
#
_cell.length_a   1.000
_cell.length_b   1.000
_cell.length_c   1.000
_cell.angle_alpha   90.00
_cell.angle_beta   90.00
_cell.angle_gamma   90.00
#
_symmetry.space_group_name_H-M   'P 1'
#
loop_
_entity.id
_entity.type
_entity.pdbx_description
1 polymer ?
#
loop_
_entity_poly.entity_id
_entity_poly.type
_entity_poly.pdbx_seq_one_letter_code
_entity_poly.pdbx_strand_id
1 'polypeptide(L)'
;MVALLVGALLIPAVTGTALILSGRVFRPIAERTANTLTLLSSILTAVLVIAVVINRPVLNHAWLPSLGVRLHFSVDGISAPLLILTAALSIAVAVQTRSRPPHGASPATFYGCLQLVELGAVATFLARDAIIFYVSFEVVLIPMWVLIARYGDSHDLAARRDASGRFVLYTVLGSTLMLIGILALVQASGTADMDALAALRGVGLERHTQIIIAALLLVGMGIKIPVWPLHTWLPPAHTIAPTAGSVLLAAILLKMGTYGIVRLVIAPLPIGFGALAPAFAVVGVIGIVWGGLACLVENDLKRLIAYSSVAHMGFVVLGLASGTTVGLQAALFANIAHGVVSALLFFIVGGLKERWGSADLATARAALREVSPRLGIALVVGFAASLGLPGLVGFWGEFLAMYSAWNPAPDRPVGFMRFLVIVAVLGAGVAAAYSLRVLKLIWSGDRITPAHTDARGGEWSVMAALMSAVLILGVAPGLVLNSTYKDVAAITAEVSR
;
A
#
# COMPACT_ATOMS: atom_id res chain seq x y z
N MET A 1 -14.06 21.82 -14.10
CA MET A 1 -13.12 20.69 -14.05
C MET A 1 -12.23 20.72 -12.82
N VAL A 2 -11.58 21.84 -12.47
CA VAL A 2 -10.79 21.98 -11.22
C VAL A 2 -11.62 21.65 -9.95
N ALA A 3 -12.91 22.00 -9.94
CA ALA A 3 -13.81 21.68 -8.83
C ALA A 3 -13.91 20.17 -8.52
N LEU A 4 -13.65 19.27 -9.48
CA LEU A 4 -13.61 17.82 -9.25
C LEU A 4 -12.41 17.43 -8.36
N LEU A 5 -11.22 17.97 -8.66
CA LEU A 5 -10.02 17.77 -7.83
C LEU A 5 -10.22 18.32 -6.42
N VAL A 6 -10.69 19.57 -6.35
CA VAL A 6 -10.94 20.24 -5.07
C VAL A 6 -11.98 19.45 -4.26
N GLY A 7 -13.06 18.99 -4.89
CA GLY A 7 -14.08 18.16 -4.23
C GLY A 7 -13.53 16.84 -3.73
N ALA A 8 -12.72 16.12 -4.52
CA ALA A 8 -12.12 14.86 -4.14
C ALA A 8 -11.21 14.97 -2.89
N LEU A 9 -10.61 16.15 -2.66
CA LEU A 9 -9.80 16.45 -1.49
C LEU A 9 -10.64 16.99 -0.32
N LEU A 10 -11.57 17.92 -0.59
CA LEU A 10 -12.33 18.59 0.47
C LEU A 10 -13.35 17.68 1.15
N ILE A 11 -13.99 16.75 0.43
CA ILE A 11 -15.02 15.89 1.00
C ILE A 11 -14.48 15.04 2.14
N PRO A 12 -13.43 14.22 1.98
CA PRO A 12 -12.88 13.45 3.08
C PRO A 12 -12.23 14.35 4.16
N ALA A 13 -11.66 15.52 3.79
CA ALA A 13 -11.11 16.48 4.73
C ALA A 13 -12.18 17.03 5.68
N VAL A 14 -13.27 17.56 5.12
CA VAL A 14 -14.37 18.15 5.89
C VAL A 14 -15.08 17.10 6.73
N THR A 15 -15.41 15.95 6.13
CA THR A 15 -16.08 14.85 6.84
C THR A 15 -15.21 14.32 7.96
N GLY A 16 -13.94 14.06 7.70
CA GLY A 16 -12.99 13.56 8.70
C GLY A 16 -12.81 14.51 9.87
N THR A 17 -12.57 15.78 9.57
CA THR A 17 -12.40 16.82 10.60
C THR A 17 -13.69 17.03 11.40
N ALA A 18 -14.85 17.12 10.73
CA ALA A 18 -16.15 17.29 11.40
C ALA A 18 -16.46 16.13 12.36
N LEU A 19 -16.18 14.87 11.94
CA LEU A 19 -16.37 13.70 12.79
C LEU A 19 -15.45 13.72 14.02
N ILE A 20 -14.17 14.10 13.86
CA ILE A 20 -13.24 14.19 15.00
C ILE A 20 -13.66 15.30 15.97
N LEU A 21 -14.06 16.46 15.47
CA LEU A 21 -14.48 17.59 16.28
C LEU A 21 -15.81 17.31 16.98
N SER A 22 -16.75 16.64 16.34
CA SER A 22 -18.04 16.29 16.94
C SER A 22 -17.89 15.43 18.19
N GLY A 23 -16.92 14.52 18.20
CA GLY A 23 -16.63 13.68 19.36
C GLY A 23 -15.97 14.41 20.54
N ARG A 24 -15.50 15.66 20.34
CA ARG A 24 -14.79 16.45 21.36
C ARG A 24 -15.56 17.69 21.82
N VAL A 25 -16.27 18.36 20.92
CA VAL A 25 -16.83 19.71 21.13
C VAL A 25 -18.36 19.69 21.18
N PHE A 26 -18.99 18.78 20.45
CA PHE A 26 -20.43 18.66 20.33
C PHE A 26 -20.97 17.39 20.99
N ARG A 27 -22.31 17.20 20.97
CA ARG A 27 -22.90 15.93 21.41
C ARG A 27 -22.35 14.75 20.61
N PRO A 28 -22.01 13.63 21.25
CA PRO A 28 -21.46 12.48 20.55
C PRO A 28 -22.43 11.98 19.47
N ILE A 29 -21.93 11.93 18.23
CA ILE A 29 -22.67 11.40 17.10
C ILE A 29 -22.82 9.89 17.28
N ALA A 30 -24.02 9.36 17.05
CA ALA A 30 -24.27 7.92 17.08
C ALA A 30 -23.37 7.21 16.05
N GLU A 31 -22.87 6.04 16.43
CA GLU A 31 -21.96 5.25 15.60
C GLU A 31 -22.50 4.99 14.19
N ARG A 32 -23.79 4.60 14.09
CA ARG A 32 -24.44 4.36 12.78
C ARG A 32 -24.44 5.61 11.90
N THR A 33 -24.62 6.78 12.49
CA THR A 33 -24.57 8.06 11.77
C THR A 33 -23.16 8.35 11.29
N ALA A 34 -22.15 8.19 12.16
CA ALA A 34 -20.74 8.39 11.79
C ALA A 34 -20.33 7.44 10.66
N ASN A 35 -20.68 6.15 10.73
CA ASN A 35 -20.46 5.20 9.66
C ASN A 35 -21.16 5.58 8.36
N THR A 36 -22.44 5.99 8.43
CA THR A 36 -23.20 6.38 7.23
C THR A 36 -22.60 7.61 6.57
N LEU A 37 -22.18 8.63 7.35
CA LEU A 37 -21.48 9.80 6.81
C LEU A 37 -20.15 9.42 6.15
N THR A 38 -19.38 8.54 6.78
CA THR A 38 -18.14 8.01 6.20
C THR A 38 -18.39 7.28 4.88
N LEU A 39 -19.38 6.40 4.84
CA LEU A 39 -19.71 5.65 3.61
C LEU A 39 -20.16 6.58 2.48
N LEU A 40 -21.03 7.54 2.77
CA LEU A 40 -21.49 8.54 1.78
C LEU A 40 -20.33 9.41 1.30
N SER A 41 -19.45 9.84 2.20
CA SER A 41 -18.25 10.62 1.88
C SER A 41 -17.32 9.81 0.96
N SER A 42 -17.00 8.55 1.31
CA SER A 42 -16.13 7.70 0.48
C SER A 42 -16.74 7.37 -0.88
N ILE A 43 -18.07 7.16 -0.96
CA ILE A 43 -18.76 6.98 -2.26
C ILE A 43 -18.65 8.25 -3.11
N LEU A 44 -18.91 9.43 -2.52
CA LEU A 44 -18.81 10.69 -3.24
C LEU A 44 -17.37 10.99 -3.68
N THR A 45 -16.39 10.73 -2.80
CA THR A 45 -14.96 10.82 -3.14
C THR A 45 -14.62 9.87 -4.29
N ALA A 46 -15.13 8.64 -4.29
CA ALA A 46 -14.91 7.67 -5.37
C ALA A 46 -15.49 8.16 -6.71
N VAL A 47 -16.70 8.70 -6.72
CA VAL A 47 -17.32 9.29 -7.92
C VAL A 47 -16.46 10.44 -8.47
N LEU A 48 -15.99 11.32 -7.57
CA LEU A 48 -15.11 12.42 -7.96
C LEU A 48 -13.75 11.94 -8.46
N VAL A 49 -13.15 10.94 -7.82
CA VAL A 49 -11.89 10.32 -8.27
C VAL A 49 -12.05 9.71 -9.66
N ILE A 50 -13.14 8.98 -9.92
CA ILE A 50 -13.43 8.45 -11.26
C ILE A 50 -13.59 9.59 -12.28
N ALA A 51 -14.32 10.64 -11.93
CA ALA A 51 -14.47 11.80 -12.78
C ALA A 51 -13.13 12.52 -13.05
N VAL A 52 -12.24 12.61 -12.06
CA VAL A 52 -10.88 13.15 -12.19
C VAL A 52 -10.04 12.26 -13.13
N VAL A 53 -10.10 10.95 -12.99
CA VAL A 53 -9.36 10.00 -13.85
C VAL A 53 -9.81 10.10 -15.31
N ILE A 54 -11.12 10.26 -15.55
CA ILE A 54 -11.67 10.38 -16.91
C ILE A 54 -11.33 11.74 -17.54
N ASN A 55 -11.54 12.83 -16.82
CA ASN A 55 -11.43 14.20 -17.35
C ASN A 55 -10.01 14.79 -17.25
N ARG A 56 -9.12 14.19 -16.47
CA ARG A 56 -7.74 14.61 -16.23
C ARG A 56 -7.58 16.12 -15.96
N PRO A 57 -8.32 16.71 -15.03
CA PRO A 57 -8.18 18.11 -14.69
C PRO A 57 -6.80 18.38 -14.08
N VAL A 58 -6.29 19.59 -14.29
CA VAL A 58 -5.05 20.07 -13.68
C VAL A 58 -5.38 21.28 -12.81
N LEU A 59 -4.94 21.25 -11.56
CA LEU A 59 -4.89 22.41 -10.68
C LEU A 59 -3.41 22.78 -10.48
N ASN A 60 -3.00 23.93 -10.95
CA ASN A 60 -1.64 24.41 -10.81
C ASN A 60 -1.65 25.90 -10.45
N HIS A 61 -1.53 26.19 -9.14
CA HIS A 61 -1.58 27.54 -8.60
C HIS A 61 -0.36 27.80 -7.71
N ALA A 62 0.27 28.96 -7.86
CA ALA A 62 1.39 29.34 -6.99
C ALA A 62 0.88 29.54 -5.55
N TRP A 63 1.43 28.78 -4.59
CA TRP A 63 1.05 28.85 -3.18
C TRP A 63 2.06 29.60 -2.33
N LEU A 64 3.33 29.23 -2.43
CA LEU A 64 4.45 29.89 -1.75
C LEU A 64 5.50 30.31 -2.79
N PRO A 65 5.31 31.44 -3.48
CA PRO A 65 6.18 31.84 -4.60
C PRO A 65 7.65 32.01 -4.19
N SER A 66 7.90 32.47 -2.95
CA SER A 66 9.26 32.64 -2.40
C SER A 66 10.02 31.32 -2.26
N LEU A 67 9.32 30.18 -2.17
CA LEU A 67 9.91 28.83 -2.06
C LEU A 67 9.71 28.01 -3.35
N GLY A 68 9.11 28.59 -4.38
CA GLY A 68 8.79 27.89 -5.62
C GLY A 68 7.72 26.80 -5.49
N VAL A 69 6.96 26.77 -4.37
CA VAL A 69 5.96 25.73 -4.08
C VAL A 69 4.62 26.07 -4.75
N ARG A 70 4.05 25.09 -5.42
CA ARG A 70 2.78 25.21 -6.16
C ARG A 70 1.76 24.22 -5.66
N LEU A 71 0.51 24.61 -5.53
CA LEU A 71 -0.61 23.68 -5.41
C LEU A 71 -0.81 23.02 -6.77
N HIS A 72 0.04 22.05 -7.09
CA HIS A 72 -0.02 21.32 -8.34
C HIS A 72 -0.56 19.91 -8.09
N PHE A 73 -1.78 19.66 -8.57
CA PHE A 73 -2.46 18.39 -8.52
C PHE A 73 -2.94 18.00 -9.92
N SER A 74 -2.63 16.78 -10.32
CA SER A 74 -3.12 16.18 -11.57
C SER A 74 -3.09 14.66 -11.50
N VAL A 75 -3.73 14.01 -12.47
CA VAL A 75 -3.76 12.56 -12.59
C VAL A 75 -3.14 12.12 -13.91
N ASP A 76 -2.40 11.01 -13.87
CA ASP A 76 -1.89 10.31 -15.06
C ASP A 76 -2.09 8.80 -14.95
N GLY A 77 -1.52 8.02 -15.88
CA GLY A 77 -1.65 6.58 -15.90
C GLY A 77 -0.97 5.88 -14.70
N ILE A 78 0.02 6.50 -14.07
CA ILE A 78 0.70 5.92 -12.89
C ILE A 78 -0.15 6.11 -11.63
N SER A 79 -0.75 7.28 -11.46
CA SER A 79 -1.55 7.60 -10.27
C SER A 79 -2.99 7.09 -10.35
N ALA A 80 -3.59 6.99 -11.54
CA ALA A 80 -4.99 6.61 -11.71
C ALA A 80 -5.36 5.24 -11.11
N PRO A 81 -4.61 4.14 -11.33
CA PRO A 81 -4.93 2.86 -10.70
C PRO A 81 -4.85 2.89 -9.17
N LEU A 82 -3.90 3.65 -8.61
CA LEU A 82 -3.73 3.81 -7.16
C LEU A 82 -4.87 4.63 -6.54
N LEU A 83 -5.36 5.65 -7.23
CA LEU A 83 -6.52 6.43 -6.83
C LEU A 83 -7.81 5.59 -6.83
N ILE A 84 -8.02 4.78 -7.90
CA ILE A 84 -9.17 3.88 -8.00
C ILE A 84 -9.12 2.83 -6.87
N LEU A 85 -7.94 2.23 -6.61
CA LEU A 85 -7.74 1.30 -5.51
C LEU A 85 -8.06 1.95 -4.16
N THR A 86 -7.56 3.17 -3.92
CA THR A 86 -7.82 3.92 -2.68
C THR A 86 -9.31 4.14 -2.47
N ALA A 87 -10.00 4.65 -3.47
CA ALA A 87 -11.43 4.92 -3.41
C ALA A 87 -12.26 3.65 -3.17
N ALA A 88 -11.95 2.56 -3.89
CA ALA A 88 -12.63 1.27 -3.73
C ALA A 88 -12.44 0.68 -2.33
N LEU A 89 -11.22 0.75 -1.79
CA LEU A 89 -10.93 0.21 -0.47
C LEU A 89 -11.48 1.08 0.67
N SER A 90 -11.57 2.38 0.52
CA SER A 90 -12.23 3.26 1.49
C SER A 90 -13.72 2.92 1.62
N ILE A 91 -14.41 2.67 0.51
CA ILE A 91 -15.80 2.17 0.51
C ILE A 91 -15.87 0.79 1.18
N ALA A 92 -14.96 -0.14 0.82
CA ALA A 92 -14.94 -1.49 1.38
C ALA A 92 -14.77 -1.47 2.90
N VAL A 93 -13.88 -0.62 3.42
CA VAL A 93 -13.65 -0.41 4.85
C VAL A 93 -14.91 0.17 5.52
N ALA A 94 -15.56 1.17 4.93
CA ALA A 94 -16.77 1.76 5.48
C ALA A 94 -17.95 0.76 5.53
N VAL A 95 -18.08 -0.11 4.51
CA VAL A 95 -19.11 -1.18 4.48
C VAL A 95 -18.81 -2.25 5.52
N GLN A 96 -17.54 -2.68 5.64
CA GLN A 96 -17.13 -3.71 6.59
C GLN A 96 -17.32 -3.24 8.05
N THR A 97 -16.94 -2.01 8.38
CA THR A 97 -17.06 -1.46 9.74
C THR A 97 -18.50 -1.26 10.18
N ARG A 98 -19.47 -1.21 9.24
CA ARG A 98 -20.90 -1.21 9.58
C ARG A 98 -21.37 -2.52 10.20
N SER A 99 -20.81 -3.63 9.71
CA SER A 99 -21.11 -4.97 10.24
C SER A 99 -20.29 -5.29 11.49
N ARG A 100 -19.20 -4.58 11.69
CA ARG A 100 -18.21 -4.78 12.75
C ARG A 100 -17.71 -3.45 13.27
N PRO A 101 -18.47 -2.82 14.16
CA PRO A 101 -18.15 -1.52 14.70
C PRO A 101 -16.84 -1.54 15.51
N PRO A 102 -16.13 -0.40 15.59
CA PRO A 102 -14.91 -0.30 16.35
C PRO A 102 -15.15 -0.45 17.85
N HIS A 103 -14.33 -1.23 18.53
CA HIS A 103 -14.28 -1.26 19.98
C HIS A 103 -13.34 -0.17 20.50
N GLY A 104 -13.70 0.52 21.59
CA GLY A 104 -12.83 1.48 22.26
C GLY A 104 -13.41 2.88 22.37
N ALA A 105 -12.59 3.92 22.11
CA ALA A 105 -12.94 5.33 22.24
C ALA A 105 -14.10 5.78 21.31
N SER A 106 -14.29 7.08 21.14
CA SER A 106 -15.36 7.64 20.30
C SER A 106 -15.44 7.04 18.89
N PRO A 107 -16.56 6.44 18.47
CA PRO A 107 -16.75 5.97 17.10
C PRO A 107 -16.53 7.07 16.05
N ALA A 108 -16.98 8.30 16.32
CA ALA A 108 -16.78 9.43 15.42
C ALA A 108 -15.30 9.72 15.14
N THR A 109 -14.44 9.64 16.18
CA THR A 109 -12.99 9.80 16.00
C THR A 109 -12.40 8.68 15.13
N PHE A 110 -12.87 7.44 15.29
CA PHE A 110 -12.44 6.31 14.46
C PHE A 110 -12.74 6.56 12.98
N TYR A 111 -14.00 6.87 12.67
CA TYR A 111 -14.43 7.13 11.29
C TYR A 111 -13.80 8.40 10.71
N GLY A 112 -13.61 9.43 11.54
CA GLY A 112 -12.86 10.62 11.13
C GLY A 112 -11.40 10.32 10.75
N CYS A 113 -10.73 9.45 11.51
CA CYS A 113 -9.37 9.01 11.16
C CYS A 113 -9.35 8.24 9.84
N LEU A 114 -10.34 7.37 9.54
CA LEU A 114 -10.42 6.69 8.25
C LEU A 114 -10.52 7.67 7.08
N GLN A 115 -11.33 8.72 7.23
CA GLN A 115 -11.50 9.77 6.20
C GLN A 115 -10.22 10.59 6.00
N LEU A 116 -9.48 10.91 7.07
CA LEU A 116 -8.20 11.62 6.93
C LEU A 116 -7.11 10.75 6.32
N VAL A 117 -7.13 9.43 6.53
CA VAL A 117 -6.25 8.49 5.81
C VAL A 117 -6.60 8.46 4.32
N GLU A 118 -7.89 8.43 3.97
CA GLU A 118 -8.36 8.53 2.58
C GLU A 118 -7.89 9.83 1.93
N LEU A 119 -8.08 10.96 2.60
CA LEU A 119 -7.61 12.28 2.16
C LEU A 119 -6.12 12.27 1.84
N GLY A 120 -5.29 11.86 2.80
CA GLY A 120 -3.83 11.88 2.65
C GLY A 120 -3.36 11.00 1.50
N ALA A 121 -3.97 9.83 1.31
CA ALA A 121 -3.65 8.93 0.20
C ALA A 121 -4.06 9.52 -1.16
N VAL A 122 -5.29 10.03 -1.28
CA VAL A 122 -5.78 10.68 -2.51
C VAL A 122 -4.91 11.89 -2.86
N ALA A 123 -4.61 12.75 -1.87
CA ALA A 123 -3.77 13.92 -2.06
C ALA A 123 -2.34 13.54 -2.50
N THR A 124 -1.74 12.50 -1.90
CA THR A 124 -0.40 12.01 -2.26
C THR A 124 -0.35 11.53 -3.71
N PHE A 125 -1.34 10.76 -4.18
CA PHE A 125 -1.36 10.24 -5.56
C PHE A 125 -1.74 11.30 -6.60
N LEU A 126 -2.36 12.40 -6.19
CA LEU A 126 -2.64 13.54 -7.06
C LEU A 126 -1.52 14.58 -7.08
N ALA A 127 -0.65 14.62 -6.06
CA ALA A 127 0.40 15.64 -5.92
C ALA A 127 1.42 15.59 -7.07
N ARG A 128 1.73 16.76 -7.63
CA ARG A 128 2.73 17.00 -8.68
C ARG A 128 3.80 18.00 -8.26
N ASP A 129 3.79 18.42 -7.01
CA ASP A 129 4.82 19.22 -6.38
C ASP A 129 5.42 18.38 -5.24
N ALA A 130 6.74 18.34 -5.12
CA ALA A 130 7.46 17.49 -4.17
C ALA A 130 7.17 17.86 -2.71
N ILE A 131 6.94 19.15 -2.43
CA ILE A 131 6.58 19.62 -1.08
C ILE A 131 5.13 19.27 -0.77
N ILE A 132 4.21 19.46 -1.72
CA ILE A 132 2.81 19.05 -1.56
C ILE A 132 2.69 17.53 -1.41
N PHE A 133 3.49 16.77 -2.15
CA PHE A 133 3.58 15.32 -1.96
C PHE A 133 3.99 14.97 -0.52
N TYR A 134 5.05 15.62 -0.01
CA TYR A 134 5.50 15.40 1.37
C TYR A 134 4.41 15.71 2.39
N VAL A 135 3.78 16.88 2.29
CA VAL A 135 2.69 17.28 3.19
C VAL A 135 1.55 16.27 3.15
N SER A 136 1.12 15.87 1.95
CA SER A 136 0.03 14.90 1.75
C SER A 136 0.39 13.53 2.32
N PHE A 137 1.64 13.10 2.15
CA PHE A 137 2.19 11.84 2.68
C PHE A 137 2.16 11.81 4.21
N GLU A 138 2.41 12.96 4.88
CA GLU A 138 2.39 13.06 6.34
C GLU A 138 0.98 13.16 6.94
N VAL A 139 -0.03 13.60 6.18
CA VAL A 139 -1.42 13.67 6.65
C VAL A 139 -1.91 12.33 7.20
N VAL A 140 -1.45 11.20 6.65
CA VAL A 140 -1.88 9.86 7.10
C VAL A 140 -1.26 9.41 8.43
N LEU A 141 -0.16 10.04 8.88
CA LEU A 141 0.61 9.60 10.04
C LEU A 141 -0.21 9.63 11.33
N ILE A 142 -0.74 10.81 11.67
CA ILE A 142 -1.47 11.00 12.93
C ILE A 142 -2.76 10.17 12.97
N PRO A 143 -3.64 10.19 11.94
CA PRO A 143 -4.83 9.36 11.93
C PRO A 143 -4.52 7.87 12.07
N MET A 144 -3.49 7.37 11.38
CA MET A 144 -3.11 5.95 11.45
C MET A 144 -2.55 5.58 12.82
N TRP A 145 -1.73 6.44 13.42
CA TRP A 145 -1.28 6.27 14.79
C TRP A 145 -2.45 6.21 15.78
N VAL A 146 -3.43 7.10 15.65
CA VAL A 146 -4.64 7.10 16.50
C VAL A 146 -5.40 5.77 16.34
N LEU A 147 -5.55 5.26 15.11
CA LEU A 147 -6.18 3.97 14.85
C LEU A 147 -5.46 2.83 15.57
N ILE A 148 -4.14 2.78 15.53
CA ILE A 148 -3.34 1.74 16.21
C ILE A 148 -3.39 1.94 17.74
N ALA A 149 -3.15 3.16 18.22
CA ALA A 149 -2.96 3.45 19.63
C ALA A 149 -4.27 3.42 20.45
N ARG A 150 -5.42 3.75 19.84
CA ARG A 150 -6.71 3.86 20.56
C ARG A 150 -7.72 2.78 20.21
N TYR A 151 -7.66 2.25 18.98
CA TYR A 151 -8.62 1.27 18.45
C TYR A 151 -7.98 -0.08 18.13
N GLY A 152 -6.69 -0.21 18.41
CA GLY A 152 -5.96 -1.47 18.33
C GLY A 152 -6.42 -2.46 19.41
N ASP A 153 -5.91 -3.71 19.31
CA ASP A 153 -6.24 -4.78 20.25
C ASP A 153 -6.09 -4.32 21.69
N SER A 154 -7.12 -4.54 22.49
CA SER A 154 -7.20 -4.11 23.90
C SER A 154 -6.71 -5.17 24.88
N HIS A 155 -6.47 -6.41 24.44
CA HIS A 155 -6.04 -7.51 25.31
C HIS A 155 -4.59 -7.35 25.79
N ASP A 156 -3.73 -6.69 24.99
CA ASP A 156 -2.35 -6.39 25.38
C ASP A 156 -2.02 -4.91 25.18
N LEU A 157 -2.14 -4.14 26.26
CA LEU A 157 -1.86 -2.69 26.26
C LEU A 157 -0.37 -2.40 26.08
N ALA A 158 0.53 -3.28 26.51
CA ALA A 158 1.97 -3.10 26.36
C ALA A 158 2.36 -3.29 24.88
N ALA A 159 1.89 -4.35 24.23
CA ALA A 159 2.09 -4.57 22.81
C ALA A 159 1.48 -3.44 21.95
N ARG A 160 0.31 -2.89 22.35
CA ARG A 160 -0.32 -1.76 21.66
C ARG A 160 0.51 -0.48 21.73
N ARG A 161 1.11 -0.19 22.90
CA ARG A 161 2.03 0.96 23.06
C ARG A 161 3.31 0.75 22.25
N ASP A 162 3.90 -0.42 22.30
CA ASP A 162 5.10 -0.77 21.52
C ASP A 162 4.83 -0.64 20.00
N ALA A 163 3.76 -1.25 19.50
CA ALA A 163 3.39 -1.20 18.08
C ALA A 163 3.14 0.23 17.58
N SER A 164 2.37 1.02 18.34
CA SER A 164 2.08 2.41 17.99
C SER A 164 3.32 3.30 18.08
N GLY A 165 4.20 3.07 19.05
CA GLY A 165 5.48 3.76 19.21
C GLY A 165 6.43 3.45 18.06
N ARG A 166 6.63 2.18 17.72
CA ARG A 166 7.45 1.77 16.56
C ARG A 166 6.93 2.37 15.26
N PHE A 167 5.61 2.33 15.04
CA PHE A 167 5.00 2.93 13.86
C PHE A 167 5.39 4.41 13.71
N VAL A 168 5.26 5.22 14.79
CA VAL A 168 5.62 6.64 14.75
C VAL A 168 7.12 6.84 14.56
N LEU A 169 7.96 6.13 15.34
CA LEU A 169 9.42 6.30 15.27
C LEU A 169 9.95 6.00 13.87
N TYR A 170 9.54 4.88 13.27
CA TYR A 170 9.99 4.52 11.92
C TYR A 170 9.45 5.47 10.86
N THR A 171 8.17 5.84 10.94
CA THR A 171 7.58 6.75 9.95
C THR A 171 8.17 8.15 10.03
N VAL A 172 8.36 8.72 11.23
CA VAL A 172 8.99 10.03 11.40
C VAL A 172 10.46 10.01 10.95
N LEU A 173 11.22 8.96 11.27
CA LEU A 173 12.58 8.81 10.76
C LEU A 173 12.60 8.77 9.22
N GLY A 174 11.71 7.97 8.63
CA GLY A 174 11.60 7.85 7.18
C GLY A 174 11.23 9.16 6.50
N SER A 175 10.21 9.84 7.02
CA SER A 175 9.76 11.12 6.46
C SER A 175 10.76 12.25 6.67
N THR A 176 11.54 12.25 7.76
CA THR A 176 12.63 13.20 7.95
C THR A 176 13.73 13.02 6.89
N LEU A 177 14.16 11.78 6.64
CA LEU A 177 15.14 11.49 5.58
C LEU A 177 14.60 11.85 4.19
N MET A 178 13.32 11.53 3.95
CA MET A 178 12.64 11.90 2.71
C MET A 178 12.57 13.43 2.54
N LEU A 179 12.25 14.17 3.60
CA LEU A 179 12.21 15.64 3.55
C LEU A 179 13.59 16.23 3.22
N ILE A 180 14.65 15.75 3.88
CA ILE A 180 16.02 16.19 3.58
C ILE A 180 16.35 15.91 2.11
N GLY A 181 16.02 14.72 1.61
CA GLY A 181 16.21 14.38 0.21
C GLY A 181 15.41 15.27 -0.76
N ILE A 182 14.14 15.56 -0.45
CA ILE A 182 13.29 16.46 -1.25
C ILE A 182 13.86 17.88 -1.26
N LEU A 183 14.22 18.43 -0.09
CA LEU A 183 14.78 19.77 -0.02
C LEU A 183 16.11 19.88 -0.77
N ALA A 184 16.98 18.89 -0.64
CA ALA A 184 18.24 18.83 -1.40
C ALA A 184 17.97 18.75 -2.91
N LEU A 185 16.99 17.93 -3.36
CA LEU A 185 16.60 17.83 -4.77
C LEU A 185 16.07 19.17 -5.29
N VAL A 186 15.14 19.79 -4.55
CA VAL A 186 14.52 21.07 -4.94
C VAL A 186 15.56 22.18 -5.00
N GLN A 187 16.44 22.28 -4.01
CA GLN A 187 17.48 23.30 -3.99
C GLN A 187 18.49 23.12 -5.14
N ALA A 188 18.89 21.89 -5.42
CA ALA A 188 19.86 21.59 -6.46
C ALA A 188 19.27 21.75 -7.89
N SER A 189 17.96 21.50 -8.06
CA SER A 189 17.28 21.57 -9.36
C SER A 189 16.57 22.91 -9.60
N GLY A 190 16.38 23.75 -8.58
CA GLY A 190 15.69 25.04 -8.66
C GLY A 190 14.16 24.94 -8.81
N THR A 191 13.57 23.76 -8.63
CA THR A 191 12.11 23.54 -8.80
C THR A 191 11.62 22.43 -7.89
N ALA A 192 10.37 22.57 -7.37
CA ALA A 192 9.64 21.53 -6.65
C ALA A 192 8.63 20.79 -7.56
N ASP A 193 8.39 21.27 -8.77
CA ASP A 193 7.45 20.66 -9.72
C ASP A 193 7.98 19.32 -10.23
N MET A 194 7.24 18.23 -9.97
CA MET A 194 7.69 16.87 -10.30
C MET A 194 7.79 16.60 -11.79
N ASP A 195 6.97 17.27 -12.60
CA ASP A 195 7.01 17.10 -14.06
C ASP A 195 8.26 17.80 -14.61
N ALA A 196 8.62 18.98 -14.07
CA ALA A 196 9.87 19.67 -14.40
C ALA A 196 11.09 18.89 -13.90
N LEU A 197 11.06 18.34 -12.67
CA LEU A 197 12.12 17.49 -12.14
C LEU A 197 12.33 16.24 -13.01
N ALA A 198 11.25 15.60 -13.45
CA ALA A 198 11.32 14.44 -14.34
C ALA A 198 11.88 14.82 -15.73
N ALA A 199 11.56 16.02 -16.24
CA ALA A 199 12.13 16.51 -17.51
C ALA A 199 13.62 16.85 -17.40
N LEU A 200 14.07 17.39 -16.27
CA LEU A 200 15.49 17.70 -16.02
C LEU A 200 16.36 16.43 -15.93
N ARG A 201 15.84 15.31 -15.43
CA ARG A 201 16.55 14.03 -15.32
C ARG A 201 17.94 14.14 -14.67
N GLY A 202 18.08 15.05 -13.71
CA GLY A 202 19.35 15.32 -13.01
C GLY A 202 20.39 16.06 -13.86
N VAL A 203 20.01 16.64 -15.00
CA VAL A 203 20.90 17.52 -15.78
C VAL A 203 21.34 18.68 -14.89
N GLY A 204 22.66 18.97 -14.89
CA GLY A 204 23.26 19.96 -14.00
C GLY A 204 23.64 19.45 -12.61
N LEU A 205 23.23 18.23 -12.24
CA LEU A 205 23.62 17.61 -10.96
C LEU A 205 24.78 16.65 -11.15
N GLU A 206 25.83 16.80 -10.34
CA GLU A 206 26.95 15.85 -10.31
C GLU A 206 26.44 14.46 -9.88
N ARG A 207 27.09 13.41 -10.42
CA ARG A 207 26.76 12.01 -10.11
C ARG A 207 26.71 11.74 -8.59
N HIS A 208 27.65 12.25 -7.83
CA HIS A 208 27.72 12.06 -6.38
C HIS A 208 26.51 12.70 -5.67
N THR A 209 26.12 13.90 -6.07
CA THR A 209 24.94 14.59 -5.55
C THR A 209 23.66 13.80 -5.86
N GLN A 210 23.51 13.29 -7.09
CA GLN A 210 22.36 12.43 -7.44
C GLN A 210 22.29 11.16 -6.57
N ILE A 211 23.45 10.51 -6.31
CA ILE A 211 23.52 9.30 -5.46
C ILE A 211 23.09 9.61 -4.03
N ILE A 212 23.58 10.70 -3.42
CA ILE A 212 23.23 11.07 -2.04
C ILE A 212 21.74 11.38 -1.92
N ILE A 213 21.20 12.19 -2.82
CA ILE A 213 19.77 12.55 -2.80
C ILE A 213 18.92 11.28 -3.01
N ALA A 214 19.25 10.45 -4.01
CA ALA A 214 18.56 9.20 -4.26
C ALA A 214 18.62 8.25 -3.06
N ALA A 215 19.75 8.14 -2.36
CA ALA A 215 19.90 7.31 -1.17
C ALA A 215 19.00 7.78 -0.02
N LEU A 216 18.96 9.08 0.27
CA LEU A 216 18.08 9.67 1.29
C LEU A 216 16.60 9.37 1.00
N LEU A 217 16.18 9.56 -0.24
CA LEU A 217 14.81 9.31 -0.69
C LEU A 217 14.47 7.81 -0.66
N LEU A 218 15.38 6.94 -1.13
CA LEU A 218 15.20 5.48 -1.12
C LEU A 218 15.08 4.93 0.30
N VAL A 219 15.91 5.38 1.24
CA VAL A 219 15.82 4.96 2.64
C VAL A 219 14.53 5.48 3.28
N GLY A 220 14.22 6.77 3.09
CA GLY A 220 13.01 7.38 3.63
C GLY A 220 11.72 6.69 3.15
N MET A 221 11.59 6.50 1.85
CA MET A 221 10.43 5.81 1.25
C MET A 221 10.49 4.30 1.45
N GLY A 222 11.69 3.73 1.56
CA GLY A 222 11.93 2.31 1.85
C GLY A 222 11.41 1.88 3.22
N ILE A 223 11.40 2.78 4.21
CA ILE A 223 10.71 2.54 5.49
C ILE A 223 9.22 2.35 5.26
N LYS A 224 8.61 3.15 4.40
CA LYS A 224 7.18 3.08 4.10
C LYS A 224 6.81 1.82 3.29
N ILE A 225 7.66 1.41 2.33
CA ILE A 225 7.49 0.18 1.53
C ILE A 225 7.74 -1.10 2.34
N PRO A 226 8.12 -1.06 3.54
CA PRO A 226 8.85 -1.85 4.52
C PRO A 226 9.92 -2.78 3.91
N VAL A 227 10.93 -2.18 3.27
CA VAL A 227 12.06 -2.96 2.77
C VAL A 227 12.92 -3.51 3.91
N TRP A 228 13.53 -4.67 3.71
CA TRP A 228 14.50 -5.20 4.70
C TRP A 228 15.73 -4.28 4.79
N PRO A 229 16.28 -3.99 6.00
CA PRO A 229 15.84 -4.37 7.35
C PRO A 229 14.84 -3.39 7.99
N LEU A 230 14.35 -2.39 7.27
CA LEU A 230 13.53 -1.28 7.75
C LEU A 230 12.04 -1.65 7.98
N HIS A 231 11.70 -2.93 7.88
CA HIS A 231 10.33 -3.47 7.94
C HIS A 231 9.81 -3.78 9.34
N THR A 232 10.66 -3.72 10.38
CA THR A 232 10.35 -4.32 11.70
C THR A 232 9.22 -3.64 12.47
N TRP A 233 8.77 -2.47 12.02
CA TRP A 233 7.59 -1.78 12.54
C TRP A 233 6.26 -2.38 12.02
N LEU A 234 6.28 -2.99 10.83
CA LEU A 234 5.07 -3.39 10.11
C LEU A 234 4.34 -4.58 10.79
N PRO A 235 5.00 -5.72 11.12
CA PRO A 235 4.28 -6.84 11.73
C PRO A 235 3.61 -6.49 13.07
N PRO A 236 4.25 -5.81 14.04
CA PRO A 236 3.57 -5.37 15.26
C PRO A 236 2.39 -4.43 14.98
N ALA A 237 2.55 -3.48 14.04
CA ALA A 237 1.48 -2.54 13.69
C ALA A 237 0.24 -3.29 13.18
N HIS A 238 0.40 -4.25 12.26
CA HIS A 238 -0.72 -5.04 11.72
C HIS A 238 -1.37 -5.96 12.74
N THR A 239 -0.59 -6.61 13.60
CA THR A 239 -1.11 -7.51 14.64
C THR A 239 -2.07 -6.78 15.56
N ILE A 240 -1.71 -5.55 15.93
CA ILE A 240 -2.44 -4.71 16.88
C ILE A 240 -3.55 -3.89 16.22
N ALA A 241 -3.33 -3.33 15.04
CA ALA A 241 -4.29 -2.44 14.39
C ALA A 241 -5.69 -3.07 14.24
N PRO A 242 -6.77 -2.27 14.33
CA PRO A 242 -8.10 -2.75 13.95
C PRO A 242 -8.10 -3.20 12.48
N THR A 243 -9.00 -4.09 12.11
CA THR A 243 -9.06 -4.65 10.73
C THR A 243 -9.05 -3.56 9.66
N ALA A 244 -9.87 -2.51 9.83
CA ALA A 244 -9.90 -1.35 8.93
C ALA A 244 -8.54 -0.67 8.80
N GLY A 245 -7.83 -0.47 9.93
CA GLY A 245 -6.49 0.08 9.95
C GLY A 245 -5.47 -0.80 9.22
N SER A 246 -5.52 -2.12 9.43
CA SER A 246 -4.64 -3.06 8.74
C SER A 246 -4.88 -3.07 7.23
N VAL A 247 -6.13 -3.00 6.78
CA VAL A 247 -6.48 -2.91 5.35
C VAL A 247 -5.90 -1.65 4.72
N LEU A 248 -6.16 -0.46 5.30
CA LEU A 248 -5.65 0.80 4.75
C LEU A 248 -4.12 0.84 4.77
N LEU A 249 -3.49 0.39 5.85
CA LEU A 249 -2.04 0.36 5.98
C LEU A 249 -1.39 -0.53 4.91
N ALA A 250 -1.83 -1.79 4.77
CA ALA A 250 -1.25 -2.72 3.81
C ALA A 250 -1.61 -2.38 2.37
N ALA A 251 -2.87 -2.06 2.10
CA ALA A 251 -3.37 -1.97 0.75
C ALA A 251 -3.15 -0.60 0.08
N ILE A 252 -2.97 0.46 0.86
CA ILE A 252 -2.84 1.84 0.35
C ILE A 252 -1.52 2.49 0.77
N LEU A 253 -1.22 2.54 2.06
CA LEU A 253 -0.11 3.36 2.57
C LEU A 253 1.27 2.90 2.08
N LEU A 254 1.50 1.59 1.94
CA LEU A 254 2.76 1.06 1.41
C LEU A 254 3.03 1.53 -0.03
N LYS A 255 1.97 1.72 -0.83
CA LYS A 255 2.03 2.13 -2.23
C LYS A 255 2.46 3.59 -2.41
N MET A 256 2.20 4.42 -1.40
CA MET A 256 2.66 5.82 -1.40
C MET A 256 4.20 5.89 -1.47
N GLY A 257 4.91 4.97 -0.81
CA GLY A 257 6.37 4.87 -0.89
C GLY A 257 6.86 4.48 -2.29
N THR A 258 6.27 3.45 -2.91
CA THR A 258 6.62 3.06 -4.28
C THR A 258 6.34 4.17 -5.28
N TYR A 259 5.17 4.81 -5.18
CA TYR A 259 4.81 5.96 -6.02
C TYR A 259 5.83 7.09 -5.87
N GLY A 260 6.24 7.40 -4.64
CA GLY A 260 7.27 8.41 -4.37
C GLY A 260 8.62 8.05 -4.99
N ILE A 261 9.06 6.79 -4.92
CA ILE A 261 10.32 6.36 -5.57
C ILE A 261 10.25 6.57 -7.09
N VAL A 262 9.14 6.20 -7.72
CA VAL A 262 8.98 6.43 -9.16
C VAL A 262 9.06 7.92 -9.51
N ARG A 263 8.40 8.78 -8.71
CA ARG A 263 8.26 10.22 -8.98
C ARG A 263 9.47 11.06 -8.60
N LEU A 264 10.11 10.74 -7.49
CA LEU A 264 11.14 11.59 -6.88
C LEU A 264 12.55 10.98 -6.94
N VAL A 265 12.67 9.69 -7.35
CA VAL A 265 13.98 9.05 -7.48
C VAL A 265 14.23 8.62 -8.92
N ILE A 266 13.39 7.73 -9.47
CA ILE A 266 13.67 7.10 -10.78
C ILE A 266 13.55 8.13 -11.90
N ALA A 267 12.50 8.93 -11.92
CA ALA A 267 12.27 9.90 -12.99
C ALA A 267 13.31 11.06 -12.95
N PRO A 268 13.55 11.74 -11.79
CA PRO A 268 14.44 12.89 -11.77
C PRO A 268 15.93 12.56 -11.58
N LEU A 269 16.30 11.38 -11.07
CA LEU A 269 17.68 11.02 -10.69
C LEU A 269 18.14 9.69 -11.30
N PRO A 270 18.05 9.49 -12.62
CA PRO A 270 18.31 8.19 -13.25
C PRO A 270 19.74 7.68 -13.02
N ILE A 271 20.75 8.56 -13.02
CA ILE A 271 22.16 8.21 -12.76
C ILE A 271 22.33 7.80 -11.29
N GLY A 272 21.76 8.58 -10.36
CA GLY A 272 21.82 8.29 -8.92
C GLY A 272 21.12 6.98 -8.58
N PHE A 273 19.92 6.77 -9.11
CA PHE A 273 19.19 5.52 -8.96
C PHE A 273 19.93 4.35 -9.60
N GLY A 274 20.47 4.55 -10.82
CA GLY A 274 21.24 3.54 -11.53
C GLY A 274 22.39 2.97 -10.70
N ALA A 275 23.15 3.83 -10.03
CA ALA A 275 24.24 3.44 -9.15
C ALA A 275 23.78 2.64 -7.91
N LEU A 276 22.60 2.92 -7.37
CA LEU A 276 22.05 2.29 -6.17
C LEU A 276 21.19 1.06 -6.47
N ALA A 277 20.71 0.90 -7.69
CA ALA A 277 19.74 -0.12 -8.07
C ALA A 277 20.20 -1.56 -7.78
N PRO A 278 21.47 -1.97 -7.98
CA PRO A 278 21.91 -3.33 -7.61
C PRO A 278 21.79 -3.58 -6.10
N ALA A 279 22.17 -2.62 -5.26
CA ALA A 279 22.02 -2.72 -3.81
C ALA A 279 20.54 -2.73 -3.40
N PHE A 280 19.70 -1.93 -4.06
CA PHE A 280 18.27 -1.90 -3.83
C PHE A 280 17.60 -3.22 -4.22
N ALA A 281 18.04 -3.87 -5.33
CA ALA A 281 17.59 -5.21 -5.71
C ALA A 281 17.95 -6.26 -4.64
N VAL A 282 19.17 -6.21 -4.07
CA VAL A 282 19.58 -7.10 -2.97
C VAL A 282 18.64 -6.96 -1.77
N VAL A 283 18.37 -5.73 -1.36
CA VAL A 283 17.46 -5.44 -0.25
C VAL A 283 16.06 -6.00 -0.52
N GLY A 284 15.57 -5.89 -1.76
CA GLY A 284 14.30 -6.49 -2.19
C GLY A 284 14.31 -8.00 -2.08
N VAL A 285 15.34 -8.66 -2.62
CA VAL A 285 15.45 -10.13 -2.62
C VAL A 285 15.64 -10.69 -1.22
N ILE A 286 16.42 -10.03 -0.35
CA ILE A 286 16.48 -10.38 1.08
C ILE A 286 15.09 -10.30 1.70
N GLY A 287 14.32 -9.25 1.37
CA GLY A 287 12.93 -9.10 1.83
C GLY A 287 12.02 -10.25 1.39
N ILE A 288 12.16 -10.72 0.13
CA ILE A 288 11.40 -11.88 -0.40
C ILE A 288 11.70 -13.13 0.44
N VAL A 289 12.98 -13.47 0.60
CA VAL A 289 13.40 -14.69 1.31
C VAL A 289 13.09 -14.58 2.80
N TRP A 290 13.49 -13.49 3.46
CA TRP A 290 13.31 -13.29 4.90
C TRP A 290 11.82 -13.23 5.27
N GLY A 291 11.01 -12.45 4.54
CA GLY A 291 9.58 -12.36 4.77
C GLY A 291 8.89 -13.72 4.59
N GLY A 292 9.26 -14.47 3.54
CA GLY A 292 8.75 -15.82 3.32
C GLY A 292 9.12 -16.79 4.44
N LEU A 293 10.38 -16.82 4.88
CA LEU A 293 10.83 -17.66 5.99
C LEU A 293 10.15 -17.29 7.31
N ALA A 294 9.96 -16.00 7.58
CA ALA A 294 9.20 -15.55 8.74
C ALA A 294 7.75 -16.06 8.72
N CYS A 295 7.08 -16.05 7.55
CA CYS A 295 5.74 -16.60 7.38
C CYS A 295 5.67 -18.12 7.68
N LEU A 296 6.72 -18.89 7.41
CA LEU A 296 6.74 -20.33 7.69
C LEU A 296 6.69 -20.67 9.18
N VAL A 297 7.27 -19.82 10.03
CA VAL A 297 7.34 -20.05 11.47
C VAL A 297 6.27 -19.28 12.25
N GLU A 298 5.65 -18.28 11.62
CA GLU A 298 4.67 -17.42 12.27
C GLU A 298 3.34 -18.16 12.50
N ASN A 299 2.76 -17.99 13.68
CA ASN A 299 1.50 -18.60 14.07
C ASN A 299 0.33 -17.59 14.12
N ASP A 300 0.58 -16.31 14.34
CA ASP A 300 -0.46 -15.29 14.22
C ASP A 300 -0.73 -14.96 12.76
N LEU A 301 -1.98 -15.14 12.29
CA LEU A 301 -2.38 -14.92 10.91
C LEU A 301 -2.22 -13.45 10.45
N LYS A 302 -2.51 -12.47 11.31
CA LYS A 302 -2.30 -11.06 10.95
C LYS A 302 -0.82 -10.76 10.75
N ARG A 303 0.02 -11.30 11.64
CA ARG A 303 1.46 -11.12 11.59
C ARG A 303 2.08 -11.86 10.40
N LEU A 304 1.56 -13.06 10.09
CA LEU A 304 1.94 -13.80 8.88
C LEU A 304 1.64 -12.99 7.60
N ILE A 305 0.44 -12.41 7.47
CA ILE A 305 0.09 -11.57 6.31
C ILE A 305 0.95 -10.29 6.28
N ALA A 306 1.33 -9.75 7.43
CA ALA A 306 2.25 -8.62 7.46
C ALA A 306 3.66 -8.97 6.93
N TYR A 307 4.21 -10.14 7.31
CA TYR A 307 5.48 -10.63 6.74
C TYR A 307 5.36 -10.99 5.27
N SER A 308 4.23 -11.56 4.82
CA SER A 308 4.01 -11.79 3.39
C SER A 308 4.02 -10.47 2.61
N SER A 309 3.54 -9.37 3.20
CA SER A 309 3.63 -8.04 2.58
C SER A 309 5.07 -7.59 2.39
N VAL A 310 5.98 -7.89 3.34
CA VAL A 310 7.43 -7.61 3.18
C VAL A 310 7.99 -8.39 1.98
N ALA A 311 7.62 -9.67 1.85
CA ALA A 311 8.06 -10.50 0.72
C ALA A 311 7.53 -9.97 -0.63
N HIS A 312 6.24 -9.66 -0.73
CA HIS A 312 5.66 -9.13 -1.98
C HIS A 312 6.21 -7.76 -2.36
N MET A 313 6.47 -6.87 -1.39
CA MET A 313 7.13 -5.60 -1.67
C MET A 313 8.58 -5.79 -2.13
N GLY A 314 9.22 -6.90 -1.79
CA GLY A 314 10.53 -7.28 -2.34
C GLY A 314 10.49 -7.47 -3.86
N PHE A 315 9.42 -8.07 -4.44
CA PHE A 315 9.24 -8.14 -5.90
C PHE A 315 9.02 -6.76 -6.53
N VAL A 316 8.29 -5.88 -5.86
CA VAL A 316 8.14 -4.47 -6.29
C VAL A 316 9.51 -3.81 -6.40
N VAL A 317 10.35 -3.95 -5.38
CA VAL A 317 11.72 -3.40 -5.34
C VAL A 317 12.58 -4.00 -6.46
N LEU A 318 12.51 -5.31 -6.67
CA LEU A 318 13.25 -6.00 -7.74
C LEU A 318 12.85 -5.49 -9.13
N GLY A 319 11.54 -5.31 -9.37
CA GLY A 319 11.02 -4.73 -10.60
C GLY A 319 11.54 -3.31 -10.86
N LEU A 320 11.46 -2.42 -9.83
CA LEU A 320 12.00 -1.06 -9.93
C LEU A 320 13.50 -1.06 -10.24
N ALA A 321 14.27 -1.90 -9.55
CA ALA A 321 15.72 -1.97 -9.70
C ALA A 321 16.18 -2.45 -11.07
N SER A 322 15.33 -3.18 -11.82
CA SER A 322 15.66 -3.65 -13.17
C SER A 322 15.95 -2.52 -14.17
N GLY A 323 15.38 -1.31 -13.93
CA GLY A 323 15.57 -0.13 -14.77
C GLY A 323 14.81 -0.18 -16.11
N THR A 324 13.92 -1.16 -16.31
CA THR A 324 13.19 -1.35 -17.58
C THR A 324 11.74 -0.89 -17.49
N THR A 325 11.12 -0.59 -18.63
CA THR A 325 9.67 -0.29 -18.72
C THR A 325 8.84 -1.43 -18.14
N VAL A 326 9.19 -2.68 -18.44
CA VAL A 326 8.49 -3.86 -17.92
C VAL A 326 8.62 -3.94 -16.40
N GLY A 327 9.80 -3.63 -15.83
CA GLY A 327 10.01 -3.65 -14.39
C GLY A 327 9.23 -2.57 -13.65
N LEU A 328 9.15 -1.36 -14.20
CA LEU A 328 8.31 -0.30 -13.66
C LEU A 328 6.82 -0.68 -13.70
N GLN A 329 6.35 -1.22 -14.83
CA GLN A 329 4.98 -1.73 -14.96
C GLN A 329 4.70 -2.87 -13.98
N ALA A 330 5.66 -3.80 -13.83
CA ALA A 330 5.57 -4.90 -12.85
C ALA A 330 5.39 -4.37 -11.43
N ALA A 331 6.20 -3.40 -11.03
CA ALA A 331 6.13 -2.79 -9.71
C ALA A 331 4.78 -2.09 -9.44
N LEU A 332 4.28 -1.34 -10.42
CA LEU A 332 2.96 -0.68 -10.32
C LEU A 332 1.82 -1.69 -10.27
N PHE A 333 1.86 -2.71 -11.13
CA PHE A 333 0.86 -3.78 -11.12
C PHE A 333 0.90 -4.57 -9.81
N ALA A 334 2.11 -4.94 -9.32
CA ALA A 334 2.29 -5.63 -8.05
C ALA A 334 1.72 -4.83 -6.86
N ASN A 335 1.82 -3.51 -6.89
CA ASN A 335 1.18 -2.67 -5.87
C ASN A 335 -0.35 -2.81 -5.87
N ILE A 336 -0.99 -2.81 -7.04
CA ILE A 336 -2.44 -3.00 -7.16
C ILE A 336 -2.82 -4.42 -6.72
N ALA A 337 -2.11 -5.43 -7.22
CA ALA A 337 -2.31 -6.84 -6.88
C ALA A 337 -2.22 -7.07 -5.37
N HIS A 338 -1.10 -6.63 -4.76
CA HIS A 338 -0.91 -6.72 -3.32
C HIS A 338 -1.99 -5.94 -2.55
N GLY A 339 -2.43 -4.76 -3.04
CA GLY A 339 -3.51 -3.99 -2.42
C GLY A 339 -4.81 -4.79 -2.32
N VAL A 340 -5.25 -5.40 -3.42
CA VAL A 340 -6.47 -6.21 -3.47
C VAL A 340 -6.34 -7.48 -2.62
N VAL A 341 -5.23 -8.21 -2.75
CA VAL A 341 -5.00 -9.49 -2.03
C VAL A 341 -4.85 -9.26 -0.53
N SER A 342 -4.05 -8.29 -0.12
CA SER A 342 -3.85 -7.99 1.31
C SER A 342 -5.14 -7.48 1.97
N ALA A 343 -5.93 -6.65 1.27
CA ALA A 343 -7.23 -6.22 1.77
C ALA A 343 -8.15 -7.42 2.00
N LEU A 344 -8.27 -8.33 1.02
CA LEU A 344 -9.07 -9.55 1.13
C LEU A 344 -8.61 -10.38 2.34
N LEU A 345 -7.33 -10.66 2.46
CA LEU A 345 -6.78 -11.48 3.55
C LEU A 345 -6.97 -10.83 4.91
N PHE A 346 -6.75 -9.51 5.06
CA PHE A 346 -6.97 -8.82 6.34
C PHE A 346 -8.46 -8.76 6.72
N PHE A 347 -9.38 -8.60 5.77
CA PHE A 347 -10.81 -8.69 6.07
C PHE A 347 -11.21 -10.08 6.54
N ILE A 348 -10.70 -11.15 5.90
CA ILE A 348 -10.96 -12.53 6.31
C ILE A 348 -10.42 -12.78 7.72
N VAL A 349 -9.13 -12.49 7.95
CA VAL A 349 -8.47 -12.76 9.23
C VAL A 349 -9.05 -11.92 10.36
N GLY A 350 -9.41 -10.65 10.09
CA GLY A 350 -10.17 -9.84 11.03
C GLY A 350 -11.49 -10.49 11.40
N GLY A 351 -12.21 -11.01 10.41
CA GLY A 351 -13.43 -11.76 10.59
C GLY A 351 -13.30 -13.05 11.39
N LEU A 352 -12.21 -13.77 11.16
CA LEU A 352 -11.90 -14.99 11.92
C LEU A 352 -11.51 -14.65 13.36
N LYS A 353 -10.66 -13.63 13.56
CA LYS A 353 -10.24 -13.21 14.91
C LYS A 353 -11.43 -12.84 15.81
N GLU A 354 -12.42 -12.13 15.27
CA GLU A 354 -13.61 -11.79 16.03
C GLU A 354 -14.49 -13.00 16.38
N ARG A 355 -14.56 -13.99 15.48
CA ARG A 355 -15.35 -15.21 15.69
C ARG A 355 -14.66 -16.18 16.68
N TRP A 356 -13.34 -16.24 16.65
CA TRP A 356 -12.57 -17.21 17.44
C TRP A 356 -11.91 -16.59 18.68
N GLY A 357 -11.95 -15.27 18.82
CA GLY A 357 -11.25 -14.55 19.87
C GLY A 357 -9.73 -14.51 19.70
N SER A 358 -9.21 -15.15 18.64
CA SER A 358 -7.76 -15.24 18.38
C SER A 358 -7.49 -15.33 16.88
N ALA A 359 -6.33 -14.84 16.44
CA ALA A 359 -5.77 -15.03 15.09
C ALA A 359 -4.69 -16.13 15.05
N ASP A 360 -4.48 -16.86 16.17
CA ASP A 360 -3.47 -17.92 16.27
C ASP A 360 -3.89 -19.15 15.45
N LEU A 361 -3.00 -19.64 14.61
CA LEU A 361 -3.18 -20.85 13.80
C LEU A 361 -3.41 -22.12 14.64
N ALA A 362 -2.91 -22.17 15.87
CA ALA A 362 -3.13 -23.31 16.77
C ALA A 362 -4.58 -23.40 17.22
N THR A 363 -5.25 -22.26 17.42
CA THR A 363 -6.66 -22.18 17.83
C THR A 363 -7.61 -22.10 16.64
N ALA A 364 -7.12 -21.65 15.49
CA ALA A 364 -7.89 -21.40 14.27
C ALA A 364 -8.15 -22.63 13.39
N ARG A 365 -7.91 -23.84 13.88
CA ARG A 365 -8.16 -25.10 13.16
C ARG A 365 -9.65 -25.36 13.05
N ALA A 366 -10.27 -24.84 11.99
CA ALA A 366 -11.72 -24.75 11.98
C ALA A 366 -12.40 -25.54 10.86
N ALA A 367 -11.71 -26.30 10.02
CA ALA A 367 -12.30 -26.94 8.83
C ALA A 367 -13.28 -25.98 8.11
N LEU A 368 -12.81 -24.79 7.72
CA LEU A 368 -13.67 -23.73 7.16
C LEU A 368 -14.53 -24.19 5.99
N ARG A 369 -14.06 -25.19 5.23
CA ARG A 369 -14.83 -25.80 4.14
C ARG A 369 -16.20 -26.31 4.59
N GLU A 370 -16.33 -26.72 5.86
CA GLU A 370 -17.56 -27.31 6.42
C GLU A 370 -18.32 -26.30 7.27
N VAL A 371 -17.60 -25.51 8.07
CA VAL A 371 -18.19 -24.64 9.09
C VAL A 371 -18.56 -23.26 8.56
N SER A 372 -17.74 -22.71 7.68
CA SER A 372 -17.91 -21.34 7.13
C SER A 372 -17.40 -21.30 5.69
N PRO A 373 -18.10 -21.94 4.74
CA PRO A 373 -17.61 -22.15 3.38
C PRO A 373 -17.32 -20.85 2.61
N ARG A 374 -18.06 -19.76 2.86
CA ARG A 374 -17.80 -18.46 2.21
C ARG A 374 -16.46 -17.87 2.66
N LEU A 375 -16.18 -17.84 3.97
CA LEU A 375 -14.89 -17.44 4.50
C LEU A 375 -13.77 -18.36 4.01
N GLY A 376 -14.05 -19.67 3.94
CA GLY A 376 -13.11 -20.67 3.46
C GLY A 376 -12.73 -20.47 2.00
N ILE A 377 -13.71 -20.29 1.10
CA ILE A 377 -13.44 -19.99 -0.32
C ILE A 377 -12.66 -18.68 -0.48
N ALA A 378 -13.05 -17.62 0.25
CA ALA A 378 -12.35 -16.36 0.21
C ALA A 378 -10.88 -16.52 0.67
N LEU A 379 -10.61 -17.30 1.73
CA LEU A 379 -9.27 -17.62 2.21
C LEU A 379 -8.45 -18.36 1.13
N VAL A 380 -9.05 -19.37 0.49
CA VAL A 380 -8.39 -20.12 -0.60
C VAL A 380 -8.03 -19.18 -1.75
N VAL A 381 -8.97 -18.35 -2.23
CA VAL A 381 -8.70 -17.37 -3.31
C VAL A 381 -7.63 -16.37 -2.90
N GLY A 382 -7.68 -15.83 -1.67
CA GLY A 382 -6.70 -14.88 -1.17
C GLY A 382 -5.28 -15.45 -1.11
N PHE A 383 -5.09 -16.67 -0.54
CA PHE A 383 -3.78 -17.31 -0.47
C PHE A 383 -3.31 -17.85 -1.84
N ALA A 384 -4.23 -18.34 -2.68
CA ALA A 384 -3.92 -18.72 -4.07
C ALA A 384 -3.40 -17.52 -4.89
N ALA A 385 -4.01 -16.35 -4.71
CA ALA A 385 -3.54 -15.12 -5.33
C ALA A 385 -2.21 -14.63 -4.73
N SER A 386 -2.04 -14.78 -3.42
CA SER A 386 -0.79 -14.41 -2.73
C SER A 386 0.40 -15.29 -3.12
N LEU A 387 0.20 -16.56 -3.43
CA LEU A 387 1.28 -17.43 -3.89
C LEU A 387 1.59 -17.29 -5.39
N GLY A 388 0.91 -16.37 -6.09
CA GLY A 388 1.20 -16.10 -7.49
C GLY A 388 0.71 -17.15 -8.48
N LEU A 389 -0.46 -17.78 -8.25
CA LEU A 389 -1.03 -18.73 -9.22
C LEU A 389 -1.39 -18.03 -10.54
N PRO A 390 -0.98 -18.59 -11.71
CA PRO A 390 -1.39 -18.07 -13.02
C PRO A 390 -2.91 -17.96 -13.15
N GLY A 391 -3.38 -16.85 -13.72
CA GLY A 391 -4.81 -16.52 -13.80
C GLY A 391 -5.34 -15.72 -12.62
N LEU A 392 -4.57 -15.53 -11.54
CA LEU A 392 -4.87 -14.66 -10.42
C LEU A 392 -3.96 -13.42 -10.41
N VAL A 393 -4.42 -12.35 -9.79
CA VAL A 393 -3.77 -11.03 -9.86
C VAL A 393 -2.32 -11.02 -9.36
N GLY A 394 -1.95 -11.85 -8.38
CA GLY A 394 -0.59 -11.90 -7.81
C GLY A 394 0.48 -12.32 -8.81
N PHE A 395 0.14 -13.22 -9.74
CA PHE A 395 1.08 -13.79 -10.71
C PHE A 395 1.81 -12.74 -11.55
N TRP A 396 1.07 -11.80 -12.15
CA TRP A 396 1.66 -10.88 -13.14
C TRP A 396 2.69 -9.94 -12.54
N GLY A 397 2.45 -9.43 -11.33
CA GLY A 397 3.40 -8.54 -10.67
C GLY A 397 4.74 -9.20 -10.38
N GLU A 398 4.71 -10.42 -9.85
CA GLU A 398 5.90 -11.19 -9.49
C GLU A 398 6.62 -11.71 -10.72
N PHE A 399 5.89 -12.31 -11.65
CA PHE A 399 6.45 -12.84 -12.90
C PHE A 399 7.14 -11.75 -13.71
N LEU A 400 6.48 -10.61 -13.94
CA LEU A 400 7.06 -9.52 -14.72
C LEU A 400 8.23 -8.85 -13.99
N ALA A 401 8.23 -8.78 -12.65
CA ALA A 401 9.38 -8.29 -11.89
C ALA A 401 10.59 -9.19 -12.06
N MET A 402 10.43 -10.52 -11.97
CA MET A 402 11.51 -11.49 -12.22
C MET A 402 11.96 -11.47 -13.67
N TYR A 403 11.03 -11.42 -14.64
CA TYR A 403 11.34 -11.35 -16.06
C TYR A 403 12.16 -10.09 -16.40
N SER A 404 11.76 -8.94 -15.86
CA SER A 404 12.45 -7.68 -16.09
C SER A 404 13.86 -7.66 -15.46
N ALA A 405 14.01 -8.23 -14.28
CA ALA A 405 15.31 -8.33 -13.62
C ALA A 405 16.22 -9.40 -14.24
N TRP A 406 15.66 -10.42 -14.93
CA TRP A 406 16.42 -11.36 -15.75
C TRP A 406 16.99 -10.70 -17.02
N ASN A 407 16.25 -9.73 -17.57
CA ASN A 407 16.64 -8.91 -18.71
C ASN A 407 16.70 -7.43 -18.30
N PRO A 408 17.65 -7.03 -17.44
CA PRO A 408 17.71 -5.70 -16.88
C PRO A 408 18.19 -4.68 -17.93
N ALA A 409 18.06 -3.39 -17.59
CA ALA A 409 18.60 -2.30 -18.38
C ALA A 409 20.13 -2.46 -18.58
N PRO A 410 20.72 -1.95 -19.69
CA PRO A 410 22.12 -2.15 -20.06
C PRO A 410 23.13 -1.67 -19.00
N ASP A 411 22.77 -0.71 -18.21
CA ASP A 411 23.59 -0.13 -17.12
C ASP A 411 23.57 -0.98 -15.83
N ARG A 412 22.86 -2.12 -15.82
CA ARG A 412 22.78 -3.05 -14.69
C ARG A 412 23.72 -4.25 -14.86
N PRO A 413 24.31 -4.78 -13.79
CA PRO A 413 25.18 -5.96 -13.86
C PRO A 413 24.33 -7.21 -14.12
N VAL A 414 24.20 -7.61 -15.39
CA VAL A 414 23.29 -8.66 -15.87
C VAL A 414 23.44 -9.98 -15.10
N GLY A 415 24.66 -10.49 -14.96
CA GLY A 415 24.94 -11.77 -14.27
C GLY A 415 24.48 -11.72 -12.80
N PHE A 416 24.74 -10.60 -12.12
CA PHE A 416 24.33 -10.40 -10.74
C PHE A 416 22.79 -10.30 -10.61
N MET A 417 22.12 -9.55 -11.49
CA MET A 417 20.66 -9.45 -11.48
C MET A 417 20.01 -10.82 -11.73
N ARG A 418 20.53 -11.64 -12.64
CA ARG A 418 20.06 -13.01 -12.87
C ARG A 418 20.23 -13.90 -11.65
N PHE A 419 21.36 -13.79 -10.94
CA PHE A 419 21.55 -14.49 -9.66
C PHE A 419 20.47 -14.10 -8.66
N LEU A 420 20.17 -12.81 -8.52
CA LEU A 420 19.11 -12.33 -7.63
C LEU A 420 17.73 -12.87 -8.03
N VAL A 421 17.45 -13.00 -9.32
CA VAL A 421 16.18 -13.62 -9.80
C VAL A 421 16.09 -15.08 -9.40
N ILE A 422 17.19 -15.87 -9.51
CA ILE A 422 17.19 -17.26 -9.06
C ILE A 422 16.83 -17.35 -7.57
N VAL A 423 17.41 -16.49 -6.74
CA VAL A 423 17.09 -16.41 -5.30
C VAL A 423 15.62 -15.99 -5.07
N ALA A 424 15.10 -15.02 -5.85
CA ALA A 424 13.71 -14.58 -5.77
C ALA A 424 12.72 -15.71 -6.13
N VAL A 425 13.03 -16.55 -7.14
CA VAL A 425 12.24 -17.73 -7.51
C VAL A 425 12.17 -18.73 -6.35
N LEU A 426 13.29 -18.97 -5.65
CA LEU A 426 13.29 -19.82 -4.47
C LEU A 426 12.41 -19.21 -3.34
N GLY A 427 12.45 -17.88 -3.19
CA GLY A 427 11.57 -17.16 -2.27
C GLY A 427 10.08 -17.29 -2.62
N ALA A 428 9.73 -17.27 -3.91
CA ALA A 428 8.35 -17.55 -4.37
C ALA A 428 7.92 -18.98 -4.00
N GLY A 429 8.84 -19.96 -4.09
CA GLY A 429 8.61 -21.32 -3.60
C GLY A 429 8.32 -21.37 -2.10
N VAL A 430 8.99 -20.55 -1.30
CA VAL A 430 8.68 -20.40 0.15
C VAL A 430 7.28 -19.81 0.36
N ALA A 431 6.86 -18.85 -0.50
CA ALA A 431 5.52 -18.29 -0.43
C ALA A 431 4.43 -19.36 -0.68
N ALA A 432 4.64 -20.27 -1.61
CA ALA A 432 3.77 -21.42 -1.80
C ALA A 432 3.72 -22.33 -0.56
N ALA A 433 4.85 -22.59 0.07
CA ALA A 433 4.94 -23.47 1.24
C ALA A 433 4.12 -22.92 2.43
N TYR A 434 4.28 -21.63 2.80
CA TYR A 434 3.50 -21.07 3.91
C TYR A 434 2.01 -20.94 3.58
N SER A 435 1.67 -20.61 2.34
CA SER A 435 0.27 -20.52 1.91
C SER A 435 -0.44 -21.87 2.00
N LEU A 436 0.21 -22.93 1.52
CA LEU A 436 -0.32 -24.31 1.64
C LEU A 436 -0.39 -24.75 3.11
N ARG A 437 0.56 -24.37 3.97
CA ARG A 437 0.49 -24.63 5.42
C ARG A 437 -0.77 -24.00 6.02
N VAL A 438 -1.07 -22.74 5.72
CA VAL A 438 -2.26 -22.06 6.23
C VAL A 438 -3.55 -22.74 5.72
N LEU A 439 -3.62 -23.03 4.42
CA LEU A 439 -4.77 -23.68 3.82
C LEU A 439 -4.99 -25.09 4.40
N LYS A 440 -3.93 -25.88 4.60
CA LYS A 440 -4.03 -27.18 5.23
C LYS A 440 -4.58 -27.09 6.66
N LEU A 441 -4.15 -26.10 7.44
CA LEU A 441 -4.57 -25.96 8.84
C LEU A 441 -5.98 -25.40 9.00
N ILE A 442 -6.38 -24.43 8.18
CA ILE A 442 -7.63 -23.69 8.35
C ILE A 442 -8.74 -24.19 7.43
N TRP A 443 -8.43 -24.44 6.16
CA TRP A 443 -9.42 -24.94 5.19
C TRP A 443 -9.76 -26.40 5.42
N SER A 444 -8.73 -27.27 5.56
CA SER A 444 -8.87 -28.73 5.63
C SER A 444 -8.66 -29.31 7.03
N GLY A 445 -8.32 -28.47 8.03
CA GLY A 445 -7.99 -28.93 9.39
C GLY A 445 -9.17 -29.58 10.10
N ASP A 446 -8.88 -30.23 11.26
CA ASP A 446 -9.88 -30.84 12.10
C ASP A 446 -10.80 -29.80 12.75
N ARG A 447 -12.07 -30.18 12.93
CA ARG A 447 -13.07 -29.33 13.55
C ARG A 447 -12.88 -29.27 15.06
N ILE A 448 -12.06 -28.30 15.54
CA ILE A 448 -11.77 -28.11 16.97
C ILE A 448 -12.67 -27.02 17.59
N THR A 449 -13.07 -26.02 16.82
CA THR A 449 -13.89 -24.91 17.30
C THR A 449 -15.37 -25.11 17.04
N PRO A 450 -16.26 -24.60 17.93
CA PRO A 450 -17.71 -24.61 17.66
C PRO A 450 -18.04 -23.88 16.36
N ALA A 451 -19.14 -24.31 15.71
CA ALA A 451 -19.62 -23.69 14.48
C ALA A 451 -19.92 -22.21 14.71
N HIS A 452 -19.32 -21.35 13.91
CA HIS A 452 -19.60 -19.91 13.91
C HIS A 452 -20.38 -19.52 12.66
N THR A 453 -21.05 -18.36 12.72
CA THR A 453 -21.78 -17.85 11.57
C THR A 453 -20.83 -17.52 10.41
N ASP A 454 -21.16 -17.97 9.21
CA ASP A 454 -20.41 -17.65 8.00
C ASP A 454 -20.54 -16.16 7.63
N ALA A 455 -19.72 -15.70 6.69
CA ALA A 455 -19.78 -14.32 6.17
C ALA A 455 -21.15 -14.01 5.54
N ARG A 456 -21.77 -12.90 5.93
CA ARG A 456 -23.08 -12.43 5.45
C ARG A 456 -23.11 -10.93 5.23
N GLY A 457 -24.11 -10.47 4.48
CA GLY A 457 -24.34 -9.02 4.26
C GLY A 457 -23.11 -8.30 3.73
N GLY A 458 -22.77 -7.14 4.31
CA GLY A 458 -21.64 -6.30 3.89
C GLY A 458 -20.29 -7.00 3.95
N GLU A 459 -20.07 -7.89 4.90
CA GLU A 459 -18.83 -8.67 4.98
C GLU A 459 -18.63 -9.55 3.74
N TRP A 460 -19.66 -10.30 3.36
CA TRP A 460 -19.61 -11.15 2.17
C TRP A 460 -19.51 -10.33 0.88
N SER A 461 -20.26 -9.23 0.76
CA SER A 461 -20.23 -8.40 -0.45
C SER A 461 -18.85 -7.79 -0.69
N VAL A 462 -18.15 -7.34 0.35
CA VAL A 462 -16.78 -6.83 0.24
C VAL A 462 -15.82 -7.94 -0.20
N MET A 463 -15.89 -9.12 0.44
CA MET A 463 -15.04 -10.25 0.07
C MET A 463 -15.29 -10.71 -1.37
N ALA A 464 -16.57 -10.81 -1.77
CA ALA A 464 -16.94 -11.20 -3.12
C ALA A 464 -16.44 -10.19 -4.18
N ALA A 465 -16.53 -8.88 -3.90
CA ALA A 465 -16.02 -7.85 -4.78
C ALA A 465 -14.49 -7.94 -4.92
N LEU A 466 -13.75 -8.15 -3.81
CA LEU A 466 -12.30 -8.31 -3.85
C LEU A 466 -11.86 -9.60 -4.54
N MET A 467 -12.59 -10.73 -4.34
CA MET A 467 -12.33 -11.97 -5.09
C MET A 467 -12.58 -11.78 -6.59
N SER A 468 -13.63 -11.04 -6.96
CA SER A 468 -13.90 -10.70 -8.36
C SER A 468 -12.76 -9.86 -8.94
N ALA A 469 -12.24 -8.87 -8.20
CA ALA A 469 -11.09 -8.09 -8.62
C ALA A 469 -9.82 -8.93 -8.78
N VAL A 470 -9.58 -9.90 -7.87
CA VAL A 470 -8.47 -10.89 -7.98
C VAL A 470 -8.52 -11.66 -9.29
N LEU A 471 -9.71 -12.13 -9.67
CA LEU A 471 -9.93 -12.92 -10.90
C LEU A 471 -9.85 -12.02 -12.15
N ILE A 472 -10.57 -10.90 -12.17
CA ILE A 472 -10.62 -9.99 -13.32
C ILE A 472 -9.23 -9.48 -13.68
N LEU A 473 -8.48 -8.98 -12.69
CA LEU A 473 -7.13 -8.45 -12.90
C LEU A 473 -6.11 -9.56 -13.20
N GLY A 474 -6.38 -10.78 -12.73
CA GLY A 474 -5.56 -11.95 -13.04
C GLY A 474 -5.70 -12.41 -14.50
N VAL A 475 -6.93 -12.41 -15.03
CA VAL A 475 -7.23 -12.82 -16.42
C VAL A 475 -7.01 -11.65 -17.40
N ALA A 476 -7.26 -10.41 -16.99
CA ALA A 476 -7.15 -9.22 -17.83
C ALA A 476 -6.15 -8.17 -17.23
N PRO A 477 -4.86 -8.51 -17.08
CA PRO A 477 -3.86 -7.58 -16.51
C PRO A 477 -3.68 -6.32 -17.35
N GLY A 478 -4.01 -6.37 -18.64
CA GLY A 478 -3.98 -5.25 -19.57
C GLY A 478 -4.82 -4.04 -19.11
N LEU A 479 -5.83 -4.25 -18.27
CA LEU A 479 -6.61 -3.14 -17.69
C LEU A 479 -5.73 -2.15 -16.92
N VAL A 480 -4.71 -2.65 -16.22
CA VAL A 480 -3.75 -1.82 -15.49
C VAL A 480 -2.51 -1.56 -16.33
N LEU A 481 -1.91 -2.60 -16.95
CA LEU A 481 -0.67 -2.48 -17.70
C LEU A 481 -0.78 -1.51 -18.88
N ASN A 482 -1.87 -1.57 -19.67
CA ASN A 482 -2.06 -0.67 -20.80
C ASN A 482 -2.31 0.78 -20.36
N SER A 483 -3.02 0.97 -19.22
CA SER A 483 -3.29 2.30 -18.70
C SER A 483 -2.05 3.01 -18.17
N THR A 484 -1.05 2.26 -17.69
CA THR A 484 0.21 2.79 -17.15
C THR A 484 1.31 2.91 -18.19
N TYR A 485 1.22 2.17 -19.31
CA TYR A 485 2.31 1.99 -20.29
C TYR A 485 2.90 3.29 -20.80
N LYS A 486 2.07 4.22 -21.27
CA LYS A 486 2.53 5.48 -21.87
C LYS A 486 3.39 6.29 -20.90
N ASP A 487 2.93 6.47 -19.67
CA ASP A 487 3.59 7.32 -18.69
C ASP A 487 4.83 6.63 -18.10
N VAL A 488 4.80 5.29 -17.98
CA VAL A 488 5.98 4.49 -17.58
C VAL A 488 7.04 4.51 -18.69
N ALA A 489 6.66 4.33 -19.95
CA ALA A 489 7.58 4.38 -21.08
C ALA A 489 8.26 5.76 -21.19
N ALA A 490 7.56 6.85 -20.90
CA ALA A 490 8.14 8.19 -20.88
C ALA A 490 9.27 8.34 -19.84
N ILE A 491 9.17 7.66 -18.68
CA ILE A 491 10.20 7.67 -17.65
C ILE A 491 11.44 6.85 -18.09
N THR A 492 11.24 5.76 -18.80
CA THR A 492 12.31 4.77 -19.11
C THR A 492 12.92 4.94 -20.52
N ALA A 493 12.22 5.61 -21.46
CA ALA A 493 12.60 5.66 -22.88
C ALA A 493 13.96 6.32 -23.18
N GLU A 494 14.53 7.08 -22.25
CA GLU A 494 15.82 7.78 -22.45
C GLU A 494 16.98 7.18 -21.66
N VAL A 495 16.77 6.13 -20.87
CA VAL A 495 17.87 5.39 -20.23
C VAL A 495 18.66 4.57 -21.26
N SER A 496 18.11 4.39 -22.44
CA SER A 496 18.69 3.61 -23.54
C SER A 496 19.52 4.43 -24.55
N ARG A 497 19.75 5.71 -24.32
CA ARG A 497 20.67 6.57 -25.08
C ARG A 497 21.83 7.02 -24.20
#